data_c5430e596106f83f1d14c49a6627d16a
#
_entry.id   c5430e596106f83f1d14c49a6627d16a
#
_cell.length_a   1.000
_cell.length_b   1.000
_cell.length_c   1.000
_cell.angle_alpha   90.00
_cell.angle_beta   90.00
_cell.angle_gamma   90.00
#
_symmetry.space_group_name_H-M   'P 1'
#
loop_
_entity.id
_entity.type
_entity.pdbx_description
1 polymer ?
#
loop_
_entity_poly.entity_id
_entity_poly.type
_entity_poly.pdbx_seq_one_letter_code
_entity_poly.pdbx_strand_id
1 'polypeptide(L)'
;IMDDRYDSVRDKFARKLLARKDLGKIKDLDGDGDTDLADAKAMFDDDEADSDGDGVSNLLERAFGSDSLGPDTKRNMPRRMPSKGGKQRISFVQYKTAFNEEGIEYLVELSTDLRTWTQAGVSQVDEDAGKVGIQGVDIGGGMERVVWQSTAAVENGKRQYLRLRIR
;
A
#
# COMPACT_ATOMS: atom_id res chain seq x y z
N ILE A 1 -19.19 12.69 -10.01
CA ILE A 1 -18.79 12.20 -11.35
C ILE A 1 -17.73 11.14 -11.10
N MET A 2 -18.04 9.88 -11.34
CA MET A 2 -17.03 8.81 -11.31
C MET A 2 -16.00 9.08 -12.39
N ASP A 3 -14.72 8.95 -12.04
CA ASP A 3 -13.63 9.14 -12.99
C ASP A 3 -13.62 7.97 -13.99
N ASP A 4 -13.79 8.25 -15.27
CA ASP A 4 -13.76 7.25 -16.35
C ASP A 4 -12.49 6.39 -16.33
N ARG A 5 -11.41 6.87 -15.70
CA ARG A 5 -10.15 6.12 -15.53
C ARG A 5 -10.25 5.05 -14.47
N TYR A 6 -10.93 5.31 -13.36
CA TYR A 6 -11.17 4.33 -12.30
C TYR A 6 -12.05 3.19 -12.80
N ASP A 7 -13.15 3.52 -13.48
CA ASP A 7 -14.02 2.52 -14.11
C ASP A 7 -13.26 1.66 -15.14
N SER A 8 -12.35 2.27 -15.90
CA SER A 8 -11.51 1.53 -16.84
C SER A 8 -10.55 0.55 -16.16
N VAL A 9 -9.97 0.91 -15.01
CA VAL A 9 -9.09 0.01 -14.22
C VAL A 9 -9.90 -1.13 -13.63
N ARG A 10 -11.02 -0.81 -13.02
CA ARG A 10 -11.97 -1.77 -12.43
C ARG A 10 -12.49 -2.77 -13.47
N ASP A 11 -12.89 -2.30 -14.63
CA ASP A 11 -13.34 -3.15 -15.74
C ASP A 11 -12.24 -4.06 -16.28
N LYS A 12 -11.03 -3.55 -16.41
CA LYS A 12 -9.86 -4.35 -16.81
C LYS A 12 -9.55 -5.45 -15.82
N PHE A 13 -9.57 -5.13 -14.53
CA PHE A 13 -9.38 -6.09 -13.44
C PHE A 13 -10.45 -7.19 -13.52
N ALA A 14 -11.73 -6.82 -13.54
CA ALA A 14 -12.84 -7.76 -13.57
C ALA A 14 -12.77 -8.71 -14.78
N ARG A 15 -12.48 -8.21 -15.96
CA ARG A 15 -12.29 -9.04 -17.17
C ARG A 15 -11.10 -9.99 -17.07
N LYS A 16 -9.97 -9.52 -16.50
CA LYS A 16 -8.80 -10.38 -16.25
C LYS A 16 -9.13 -11.48 -15.25
N LEU A 17 -9.84 -11.15 -14.17
CA LEU A 17 -10.24 -12.11 -13.15
C LEU A 17 -11.15 -13.20 -13.73
N LEU A 18 -12.16 -12.83 -14.50
CA LEU A 18 -13.06 -13.78 -15.17
C LEU A 18 -12.35 -14.67 -16.19
N ALA A 19 -11.30 -14.15 -16.86
CA ALA A 19 -10.52 -14.92 -17.82
C ALA A 19 -9.57 -15.93 -17.15
N ARG A 20 -9.27 -15.79 -15.87
CA ARG A 20 -8.34 -16.66 -15.12
C ARG A 20 -9.11 -17.77 -14.42
N LYS A 21 -9.04 -18.96 -15.00
CA LYS A 21 -9.67 -20.18 -14.45
C LYS A 21 -8.91 -20.78 -13.26
N ASP A 22 -7.68 -20.34 -13.00
CA ASP A 22 -6.76 -20.84 -11.97
C ASP A 22 -6.82 -20.01 -10.68
N LEU A 23 -7.33 -18.80 -10.74
CA LEU A 23 -7.58 -18.00 -9.55
C LEU A 23 -8.83 -18.50 -8.84
N GLY A 24 -8.74 -18.57 -7.53
CA GLY A 24 -9.80 -19.05 -6.66
C GLY A 24 -11.18 -18.53 -7.06
N LYS A 25 -12.20 -19.30 -6.78
CA LYS A 25 -13.57 -19.05 -7.23
C LYS A 25 -13.98 -17.62 -6.92
N ILE A 26 -14.33 -16.87 -7.94
CA ILE A 26 -15.11 -15.65 -7.79
C ILE A 26 -16.32 -16.02 -6.95
N LYS A 27 -16.55 -15.30 -5.88
CA LYS A 27 -17.73 -15.52 -5.03
C LYS A 27 -18.92 -14.79 -5.67
N ASP A 28 -20.08 -15.40 -5.60
CA ASP A 28 -21.35 -14.72 -5.82
C ASP A 28 -21.53 -13.69 -4.68
N LEU A 29 -21.21 -12.43 -4.94
CA LEU A 29 -21.23 -11.35 -3.96
C LEU A 29 -22.53 -10.54 -4.00
N ASP A 30 -23.23 -10.53 -5.13
CA ASP A 30 -24.52 -9.87 -5.25
C ASP A 30 -25.73 -10.80 -4.94
N GLY A 31 -25.50 -12.11 -4.87
CA GLY A 31 -26.48 -13.09 -4.42
C GLY A 31 -27.50 -13.48 -5.50
N ASP A 32 -27.18 -13.26 -6.76
CA ASP A 32 -28.08 -13.60 -7.87
C ASP A 32 -27.97 -15.05 -8.35
N GLY A 33 -26.98 -15.79 -7.85
CA GLY A 33 -26.78 -17.23 -8.06
C GLY A 33 -25.80 -17.56 -9.18
N ASP A 34 -25.18 -16.57 -9.79
CA ASP A 34 -24.08 -16.80 -10.74
C ASP A 34 -22.78 -16.09 -10.28
N THR A 35 -21.74 -16.14 -11.09
CA THR A 35 -20.48 -15.45 -10.85
C THR A 35 -20.06 -14.77 -12.14
N ASP A 36 -20.32 -13.50 -12.20
CA ASP A 36 -20.18 -12.72 -13.41
C ASP A 36 -19.29 -11.49 -13.26
N LEU A 37 -19.46 -10.53 -14.18
CA LEU A 37 -18.69 -9.30 -14.21
C LEU A 37 -18.99 -8.39 -13.00
N ALA A 38 -20.22 -8.46 -12.45
CA ALA A 38 -20.63 -7.66 -11.29
C ALA A 38 -19.88 -8.15 -10.04
N ASP A 39 -19.81 -9.48 -9.84
CA ASP A 39 -19.05 -10.09 -8.76
C ASP A 39 -17.55 -9.80 -8.85
N ALA A 40 -16.99 -9.91 -10.05
CA ALA A 40 -15.59 -9.60 -10.27
C ALA A 40 -15.26 -8.12 -9.96
N LYS A 41 -16.18 -7.21 -10.26
CA LYS A 41 -16.07 -5.79 -9.89
C LYS A 41 -16.20 -5.58 -8.39
N ALA A 42 -17.11 -6.29 -7.74
CA ALA A 42 -17.28 -6.24 -6.30
C ALA A 42 -16.01 -6.75 -5.56
N MET A 43 -15.33 -7.76 -6.09
CA MET A 43 -14.04 -8.21 -5.56
C MET A 43 -12.94 -7.15 -5.70
N PHE A 44 -12.94 -6.38 -6.76
CA PHE A 44 -12.00 -5.27 -6.90
C PHE A 44 -12.22 -4.18 -5.85
N ASP A 45 -13.48 -3.93 -5.51
CA ASP A 45 -13.86 -2.93 -4.51
C ASP A 45 -13.69 -3.44 -3.07
N ASP A 46 -13.47 -4.74 -2.87
CA ASP A 46 -13.21 -5.32 -1.56
C ASP A 46 -11.72 -5.17 -1.20
N ASP A 47 -11.44 -4.22 -0.33
CA ASP A 47 -10.08 -3.89 0.12
C ASP A 47 -9.38 -5.04 0.83
N GLU A 48 -10.12 -5.94 1.46
CA GLU A 48 -9.59 -7.10 2.19
C GLU A 48 -9.45 -8.36 1.34
N ALA A 49 -10.05 -8.37 0.15
CA ALA A 49 -9.94 -9.52 -0.75
C ALA A 49 -8.49 -9.70 -1.24
N ASP A 50 -8.08 -10.93 -1.37
CA ASP A 50 -6.82 -11.38 -1.96
C ASP A 50 -7.18 -12.14 -3.24
N SER A 51 -7.13 -11.46 -4.38
CA SER A 51 -7.72 -11.97 -5.63
C SER A 51 -6.85 -12.99 -6.34
N ASP A 52 -5.54 -13.00 -6.13
CA ASP A 52 -4.62 -13.95 -6.72
C ASP A 52 -4.10 -15.01 -5.71
N GLY A 53 -4.41 -14.82 -4.42
CA GLY A 53 -4.10 -15.79 -3.37
C GLY A 53 -2.66 -15.78 -2.91
N ASP A 54 -1.94 -14.67 -3.10
CA ASP A 54 -0.52 -14.55 -2.73
C ASP A 54 -0.31 -14.09 -1.26
N GLY A 55 -1.39 -13.75 -0.56
CA GLY A 55 -1.39 -13.31 0.83
C GLY A 55 -1.32 -11.79 1.00
N VAL A 56 -1.44 -11.02 -0.07
CA VAL A 56 -1.53 -9.56 -0.06
C VAL A 56 -2.93 -9.14 -0.47
N SER A 57 -3.55 -8.22 0.27
CA SER A 57 -4.90 -7.78 -0.07
C SER A 57 -4.91 -6.80 -1.26
N ASN A 58 -6.02 -6.76 -1.98
CA ASN A 58 -6.21 -5.86 -3.12
C ASN A 58 -5.91 -4.39 -2.79
N LEU A 59 -6.28 -3.93 -1.59
CA LEU A 59 -5.94 -2.57 -1.15
C LEU A 59 -4.43 -2.35 -1.09
N LEU A 60 -3.69 -3.28 -0.49
CA LEU A 60 -2.23 -3.15 -0.36
C LEU A 60 -1.55 -3.21 -1.72
N GLU A 61 -2.01 -4.07 -2.61
CA GLU A 61 -1.49 -4.15 -3.96
C GLU A 61 -1.71 -2.86 -4.74
N ARG A 62 -2.93 -2.32 -4.70
CA ARG A 62 -3.21 -1.00 -5.31
C ARG A 62 -2.34 0.08 -4.68
N ALA A 63 -2.24 0.13 -3.35
CA ALA A 63 -1.46 1.14 -2.64
C ALA A 63 0.02 1.13 -3.03
N PHE A 64 0.58 -0.04 -3.31
CA PHE A 64 2.00 -0.17 -3.67
C PHE A 64 2.25 -0.35 -5.17
N GLY A 65 1.20 -0.23 -6.00
CA GLY A 65 1.30 -0.35 -7.45
C GLY A 65 1.67 -1.74 -7.93
N SER A 66 1.27 -2.76 -7.17
CA SER A 66 1.41 -4.17 -7.54
C SER A 66 0.25 -4.62 -8.44
N ASP A 67 0.37 -5.80 -9.06
CA ASP A 67 -0.70 -6.38 -9.87
C ASP A 67 -1.54 -7.33 -9.04
N SER A 68 -2.77 -6.95 -8.71
CA SER A 68 -3.71 -7.75 -7.90
C SER A 68 -4.12 -9.09 -8.54
N LEU A 69 -3.63 -9.42 -9.70
CA LEU A 69 -3.89 -10.66 -10.43
C LEU A 69 -2.62 -11.35 -10.92
N GLY A 70 -1.46 -10.90 -10.47
CA GLY A 70 -0.18 -11.42 -10.90
C GLY A 70 0.72 -11.82 -9.73
N PRO A 71 1.62 -12.79 -9.91
CA PRO A 71 2.54 -13.16 -8.86
C PRO A 71 3.41 -11.97 -8.50
N ASP A 72 3.22 -11.48 -7.28
CA ASP A 72 3.90 -10.30 -6.84
C ASP A 72 5.39 -10.52 -6.60
N THR A 73 6.13 -9.67 -7.24
CA THR A 73 7.44 -9.37 -6.71
C THR A 73 7.22 -8.41 -5.54
N LYS A 74 7.46 -8.82 -4.31
CA LYS A 74 7.40 -7.99 -3.08
C LYS A 74 8.33 -6.76 -3.14
N ARG A 75 8.61 -6.29 -4.35
CA ARG A 75 9.59 -5.24 -4.66
C ARG A 75 9.18 -3.88 -4.12
N ASN A 76 7.89 -3.61 -4.10
CA ASN A 76 7.32 -2.32 -3.69
C ASN A 76 6.79 -2.33 -2.24
N MET A 77 6.77 -3.47 -1.59
CA MET A 77 6.27 -3.62 -0.22
C MET A 77 7.13 -2.82 0.78
N PRO A 78 6.54 -2.38 1.89
CA PRO A 78 7.27 -1.67 2.93
C PRO A 78 8.46 -2.47 3.46
N ARG A 79 9.59 -1.80 3.64
CA ARG A 79 10.82 -2.41 4.13
C ARG A 79 11.40 -1.61 5.29
N ARG A 80 11.81 -2.33 6.32
CA ARG A 80 12.65 -1.73 7.35
C ARG A 80 14.00 -1.37 6.75
N MET A 81 14.47 -0.17 7.01
CA MET A 81 15.79 0.27 6.64
C MET A 81 16.75 0.21 7.84
N PRO A 82 18.08 0.12 7.62
CA PRO A 82 19.04 0.27 8.69
C PRO A 82 18.80 1.59 9.44
N SER A 83 18.90 1.55 10.76
CA SER A 83 18.80 2.76 11.56
C SER A 83 19.97 3.71 11.25
N LYS A 84 19.70 5.02 11.31
CA LYS A 84 20.70 6.05 11.10
C LYS A 84 20.67 7.00 12.29
N GLY A 85 21.81 7.15 12.98
CA GLY A 85 21.88 7.97 14.18
C GLY A 85 20.91 7.51 15.29
N GLY A 86 20.70 6.21 15.45
CA GLY A 86 19.76 5.63 16.42
C GLY A 86 18.26 5.79 16.07
N LYS A 87 17.93 6.37 14.92
CA LYS A 87 16.55 6.58 14.48
C LYS A 87 16.04 5.38 13.68
N GLN A 88 14.81 4.97 13.95
CA GLN A 88 14.13 3.91 13.20
C GLN A 88 13.70 4.43 11.84
N ARG A 89 13.79 3.61 10.80
CA ARG A 89 13.51 3.99 9.41
C ARG A 89 12.68 2.93 8.69
N ILE A 90 11.75 3.39 7.85
CA ILE A 90 10.92 2.56 6.96
C ILE A 90 10.90 3.17 5.56
N SER A 91 11.00 2.34 4.54
CA SER A 91 10.85 2.75 3.14
C SER A 91 9.69 2.01 2.50
N PHE A 92 8.93 2.72 1.69
CA PHE A 92 7.83 2.15 0.90
C PHE A 92 7.58 2.98 -0.36
N VAL A 93 6.75 2.44 -1.24
CA VAL A 93 6.30 3.11 -2.46
C VAL A 93 4.90 3.68 -2.20
N GLN A 94 4.64 4.88 -2.66
CA GLN A 94 3.33 5.52 -2.59
C GLN A 94 3.01 6.26 -3.90
N TYR A 95 1.74 6.56 -4.13
CA TYR A 95 1.38 7.50 -5.18
C TYR A 95 1.82 8.91 -4.82
N LYS A 96 2.36 9.64 -5.80
CA LYS A 96 2.50 11.09 -5.67
C LYS A 96 1.11 11.72 -5.54
N THR A 97 0.98 12.78 -4.78
CA THR A 97 -0.30 13.44 -4.50
C THR A 97 -1.12 13.71 -5.76
N ALA A 98 -0.49 14.16 -6.85
CA ALA A 98 -1.15 14.45 -8.12
C ALA A 98 -1.70 13.20 -8.85
N PHE A 99 -1.29 11.99 -8.46
CA PHE A 99 -1.66 10.73 -9.08
C PHE A 99 -2.44 9.80 -8.14
N ASN A 100 -2.68 10.22 -6.91
CA ASN A 100 -3.43 9.46 -5.91
C ASN A 100 -4.94 9.70 -6.08
N GLU A 101 -5.48 9.20 -7.17
CA GLU A 101 -6.88 9.41 -7.55
C GLU A 101 -7.87 8.68 -6.64
N GLU A 102 -7.46 7.54 -6.07
CA GLU A 102 -8.27 6.77 -5.14
C GLU A 102 -8.28 7.34 -3.72
N GLY A 103 -7.45 8.34 -3.43
CA GLY A 103 -7.36 8.94 -2.10
C GLY A 103 -6.75 8.01 -1.06
N ILE A 104 -5.89 7.09 -1.46
CA ILE A 104 -5.20 6.17 -0.54
C ILE A 104 -4.37 6.97 0.45
N GLU A 105 -4.56 6.71 1.72
CA GLU A 105 -3.81 7.35 2.80
C GLU A 105 -2.70 6.43 3.32
N TYR A 106 -1.48 6.95 3.34
CA TYR A 106 -0.29 6.29 3.85
C TYR A 106 0.09 6.89 5.20
N LEU A 107 -0.18 6.19 6.28
CA LEU A 107 -0.02 6.68 7.64
C LEU A 107 1.16 5.99 8.31
N VAL A 108 2.28 6.70 8.43
CA VAL A 108 3.43 6.23 9.21
C VAL A 108 3.22 6.60 10.67
N GLU A 109 3.28 5.61 11.53
CA GLU A 109 3.01 5.76 12.96
C GLU A 109 4.16 5.19 13.78
N LEU A 110 4.40 5.82 14.92
CA LEU A 110 5.41 5.47 15.90
C LEU A 110 4.74 4.94 17.16
N SER A 111 5.33 3.91 17.76
CA SER A 111 4.97 3.43 19.10
C SER A 111 6.22 3.09 19.92
N THR A 112 6.10 3.19 21.24
CA THR A 112 7.10 2.73 22.19
C THR A 112 6.64 1.51 23.00
N ASP A 113 5.35 1.19 22.93
CA ASP A 113 4.70 0.14 23.73
C ASP A 113 3.92 -0.89 22.89
N LEU A 114 3.86 -0.72 21.56
CA LEU A 114 3.07 -1.50 20.61
C LEU A 114 1.54 -1.41 20.82
N ARG A 115 1.07 -0.51 21.68
CA ARG A 115 -0.34 -0.31 22.00
C ARG A 115 -0.82 1.06 21.53
N THR A 116 -0.06 2.09 21.88
CA THR A 116 -0.36 3.47 21.50
C THR A 116 0.46 3.85 20.28
N TRP A 117 -0.22 4.28 19.22
CA TRP A 117 0.39 4.68 17.96
C TRP A 117 0.10 6.14 17.65
N THR A 118 1.09 6.88 17.20
CA THR A 118 0.97 8.30 16.87
C THR A 118 1.73 8.62 15.59
N GLN A 119 1.21 9.57 14.82
CA GLN A 119 1.90 10.17 13.69
C GLN A 119 2.90 11.25 14.12
N ALA A 120 2.77 11.74 15.36
CA ALA A 120 3.78 12.62 15.93
C ALA A 120 5.10 11.86 16.13
N GLY A 121 6.21 12.53 15.91
CA GLY A 121 7.53 11.93 16.06
C GLY A 121 8.04 11.11 14.88
N VAL A 122 7.41 11.24 13.70
CA VAL A 122 7.92 10.70 12.44
C VAL A 122 7.98 11.80 11.38
N SER A 123 8.91 11.69 10.47
CA SER A 123 9.07 12.63 9.34
C SER A 123 9.57 11.90 8.11
N GLN A 124 9.09 12.34 6.95
CA GLN A 124 9.67 11.93 5.68
C GLN A 124 11.06 12.59 5.53
N VAL A 125 12.00 11.81 5.08
CA VAL A 125 13.40 12.23 4.93
C VAL A 125 13.94 11.79 3.57
N ASP A 126 15.02 12.41 3.16
CA ASP A 126 15.87 11.94 2.06
C ASP A 126 16.52 10.60 2.44
N GLU A 127 16.56 9.67 1.49
CA GLU A 127 17.13 8.34 1.69
C GLU A 127 18.61 8.40 2.12
N ASP A 128 19.38 9.27 1.49
CA ASP A 128 20.83 9.34 1.67
C ASP A 128 21.24 10.30 2.80
N ALA A 129 20.65 11.48 2.86
CA ALA A 129 21.09 12.55 3.74
C ALA A 129 20.26 12.70 5.03
N GLY A 130 19.09 12.06 5.12
CA GLY A 130 18.18 12.18 6.26
C GLY A 130 17.61 13.60 6.44
N LYS A 131 17.56 14.39 5.37
CA LYS A 131 16.97 15.74 5.38
C LYS A 131 15.45 15.66 5.36
N VAL A 132 14.81 16.41 6.25
CA VAL A 132 13.36 16.49 6.37
C VAL A 132 12.75 17.27 5.20
N GLY A 133 11.55 16.83 4.73
CA GLY A 133 10.74 17.59 3.77
C GLY A 133 11.16 17.45 2.31
N ILE A 134 11.93 16.43 1.96
CA ILE A 134 12.33 16.16 0.59
C ILE A 134 11.33 15.19 -0.06
N GLN A 135 11.04 15.42 -1.33
CA GLN A 135 10.21 14.54 -2.15
C GLN A 135 10.84 13.16 -2.27
N GLY A 136 9.99 12.16 -2.43
CA GLY A 136 10.42 10.80 -2.72
C GLY A 136 11.12 10.69 -4.08
N VAL A 137 11.78 9.56 -4.27
CA VAL A 137 12.44 9.24 -5.55
C VAL A 137 11.39 8.74 -6.52
N ASP A 138 11.25 9.42 -7.66
CA ASP A 138 10.35 9.02 -8.75
C ASP A 138 10.73 7.64 -9.27
N ILE A 139 9.77 6.72 -9.32
CA ILE A 139 9.94 5.37 -9.86
C ILE A 139 9.08 5.11 -11.10
N GLY A 140 8.40 6.13 -11.62
CA GLY A 140 7.49 6.04 -12.76
C GLY A 140 6.05 5.67 -12.36
N GLY A 141 5.12 5.74 -13.32
CA GLY A 141 3.73 5.37 -13.10
C GLY A 141 2.96 6.25 -12.10
N GLY A 142 3.43 7.47 -11.87
CA GLY A 142 2.84 8.36 -10.85
C GLY A 142 3.22 8.01 -9.41
N MET A 143 4.18 7.11 -9.23
CA MET A 143 4.62 6.63 -7.92
C MET A 143 6.00 7.13 -7.55
N GLU A 144 6.26 7.17 -6.26
CA GLU A 144 7.54 7.54 -5.68
C GLU A 144 7.93 6.62 -4.52
N ARG A 145 9.22 6.41 -4.33
CA ARG A 145 9.75 5.73 -3.14
C ARG A 145 10.07 6.77 -2.08
N VAL A 146 9.55 6.56 -0.89
CA VAL A 146 9.76 7.45 0.25
C VAL A 146 10.45 6.73 1.39
N VAL A 147 11.11 7.52 2.23
CA VAL A 147 11.69 7.06 3.50
C VAL A 147 11.13 7.92 4.61
N TRP A 148 10.65 7.27 5.65
CA TRP A 148 10.22 7.91 6.88
C TRP A 148 11.11 7.46 8.03
N GLN A 149 11.35 8.35 8.98
CA GLN A 149 12.14 8.03 10.17
C GLN A 149 11.55 8.66 11.42
N SER A 150 11.88 8.07 12.58
CA SER A 150 11.57 8.69 13.87
C SER A 150 12.39 9.98 14.02
N THR A 151 11.78 11.02 14.58
CA THR A 151 12.45 12.33 14.78
C THR A 151 13.47 12.27 15.91
N ALA A 152 13.22 11.44 16.92
CA ALA A 152 14.13 11.19 18.03
C ALA A 152 14.86 9.84 17.86
N ALA A 153 16.12 9.79 18.29
CA ALA A 153 16.86 8.55 18.41
C ALA A 153 16.27 7.68 19.54
N VAL A 154 16.43 6.36 19.40
CA VAL A 154 16.07 5.41 20.48
C VAL A 154 17.04 5.63 21.63
N GLU A 155 16.52 5.92 22.82
CA GLU A 155 17.32 5.98 24.05
C GLU A 155 17.75 4.57 24.51
N ASN A 156 18.89 4.46 25.15
CA ASN A 156 19.37 3.19 25.68
C ASN A 156 18.33 2.51 26.58
N GLY A 157 18.06 1.23 26.27
CA GLY A 157 17.07 0.41 27.02
C GLY A 157 15.62 0.66 26.62
N LYS A 158 15.34 1.60 25.75
CA LYS A 158 13.98 1.82 25.20
C LYS A 158 13.85 1.23 23.80
N ARG A 159 12.62 1.01 23.37
CA ARG A 159 12.29 0.50 22.04
C ARG A 159 11.39 1.49 21.31
N GLN A 160 11.56 1.56 20.02
CA GLN A 160 10.66 2.29 19.11
C GLN A 160 10.27 1.36 17.97
N TYR A 161 9.03 1.47 17.56
CA TYR A 161 8.44 0.68 16.48
C TYR A 161 7.81 1.63 15.48
N LEU A 162 8.03 1.38 14.20
CA LEU A 162 7.34 2.05 13.10
C LEU A 162 6.39 1.07 12.43
N ARG A 163 5.23 1.55 12.06
CA ARG A 163 4.32 0.85 11.15
C ARG A 163 3.83 1.77 10.05
N LEU A 164 3.48 1.19 8.93
CA LEU A 164 2.71 1.82 7.87
C LEU A 164 1.29 1.26 7.93
N ARG A 165 0.31 2.14 7.97
CA ARG A 165 -1.10 1.80 7.84
C ARG A 165 -1.65 2.41 6.57
N ILE A 166 -2.38 1.62 5.79
CA ILE A 166 -3.06 2.03 4.57
C ILE A 166 -4.55 2.10 4.85
N ARG A 167 -5.22 3.11 4.33
CA ARG A 167 -6.68 3.24 4.35
C ARG A 167 -7.20 4.08 3.19
#